data_b2e6bdd695033d6c23278e34fd35198d
#
_entry.id   b2e6bdd695033d6c23278e34fd35198d
#
_cell.length_a   1.000
_cell.length_b   1.000
_cell.length_c   1.000
_cell.angle_alpha   90.00
_cell.angle_beta   90.00
_cell.angle_gamma   90.00
#
_symmetry.space_group_name_H-M   'P 1'
#
loop_
_entity.id
_entity.type
_entity.pdbx_description
1 polymer ?
#
loop_
_entity_poly.entity_id
_entity_poly.type
_entity_poly.pdbx_seq_one_letter_code
_entity_poly.pdbx_strand_id
1 'polypeptide(L)'
;MLEKYNNWTKEFMESWKELDWERTLKTLDKGVKYYENPIDEPCKTFEDVINLWNVVADNQKDIDYKYEIVAYNDDICIINWQMTRTMTANDTKQEIDGIFQISLNEDGKCTYFKQWRFTR
;
A
#
# COMPACT_ATOMS: atom_id res chain seq x y z
N MET A 1 11.30 -9.03 14.01
CA MET A 1 11.39 -7.84 13.14
C MET A 1 10.91 -8.14 11.73
N LEU A 2 11.52 -9.10 11.05
CA LEU A 2 11.07 -9.52 9.72
C LEU A 2 9.61 -9.97 9.73
N GLU A 3 9.21 -10.74 10.72
CA GLU A 3 7.83 -11.21 10.88
C GLU A 3 6.84 -10.05 10.97
N LYS A 4 7.16 -9.00 11.71
CA LYS A 4 6.33 -7.81 11.85
C LYS A 4 6.11 -7.11 10.51
N TYR A 5 7.16 -6.95 9.72
CA TYR A 5 7.09 -6.36 8.39
C TYR A 5 6.31 -7.26 7.43
N ASN A 6 6.55 -8.56 7.50
CA ASN A 6 5.86 -9.52 6.65
C ASN A 6 4.35 -9.54 6.94
N ASN A 7 3.98 -9.54 8.21
CA ASN A 7 2.57 -9.51 8.63
C ASN A 7 1.86 -8.23 8.14
N TRP A 8 2.52 -7.09 8.29
CA TRP A 8 1.97 -5.83 7.80
C TRP A 8 1.76 -5.84 6.30
N THR A 9 2.78 -6.26 5.56
CA THR A 9 2.73 -6.27 4.08
C THR A 9 1.64 -7.18 3.58
N LYS A 10 1.55 -8.38 4.14
CA LYS A 10 0.52 -9.36 3.77
C LYS A 10 -0.88 -8.80 4.03
N GLU A 11 -1.13 -8.22 5.19
CA GLU A 11 -2.43 -7.64 5.53
C GLU A 11 -2.78 -6.47 4.61
N PHE A 12 -1.83 -5.59 4.34
CA PHE A 12 -2.03 -4.46 3.45
C PHE A 12 -2.38 -4.91 2.03
N MET A 13 -1.59 -5.83 1.46
CA MET A 13 -1.79 -6.31 0.10
C MET A 13 -3.05 -7.17 -0.03
N GLU A 14 -3.33 -8.02 0.96
CA GLU A 14 -4.53 -8.87 0.94
C GLU A 14 -5.81 -8.05 1.06
N SER A 15 -5.82 -7.03 1.91
CA SER A 15 -6.96 -6.12 2.02
C SER A 15 -7.19 -5.34 0.73
N TRP A 16 -6.12 -4.95 0.04
CA TRP A 16 -6.23 -4.30 -1.27
C TRP A 16 -6.82 -5.26 -2.31
N LYS A 17 -6.31 -6.48 -2.37
CA LYS A 17 -6.82 -7.52 -3.29
C LYS A 17 -8.32 -7.73 -3.11
N GLU A 18 -8.78 -7.78 -1.88
CA GLU A 18 -10.18 -7.97 -1.54
C GLU A 18 -11.02 -6.70 -1.66
N LEU A 19 -10.39 -5.56 -1.98
CA LEU A 19 -11.03 -4.25 -2.04
C LEU A 19 -11.69 -3.85 -0.72
N ASP A 20 -11.13 -4.34 0.38
CA ASP A 20 -11.57 -4.03 1.73
C ASP A 20 -10.74 -2.87 2.27
N TRP A 21 -11.06 -1.66 1.80
CA TRP A 21 -10.29 -0.48 2.16
C TRP A 21 -10.35 -0.14 3.65
N GLU A 22 -11.39 -0.56 4.36
CA GLU A 22 -11.45 -0.37 5.81
C GLU A 22 -10.34 -1.18 6.51
N ARG A 23 -10.12 -2.42 6.06
CA ARG A 23 -9.01 -3.24 6.52
C ARG A 23 -7.66 -2.61 6.18
N THR A 24 -7.54 -2.07 4.97
CA THR A 24 -6.32 -1.38 4.54
C THR A 24 -6.01 -0.21 5.48
N LEU A 25 -7.00 0.61 5.79
CA LEU A 25 -6.82 1.77 6.66
C LEU A 25 -6.43 1.37 8.09
N LYS A 26 -6.85 0.22 8.57
CA LYS A 26 -6.47 -0.29 9.89
C LYS A 26 -4.98 -0.65 9.99
N THR A 27 -4.30 -0.84 8.87
CA THR A 27 -2.85 -1.09 8.86
C THR A 27 -2.05 0.20 9.04
N LEU A 28 -2.71 1.36 8.95
CA LEU A 28 -2.09 2.67 9.00
C LEU A 28 -2.38 3.34 10.34
N ASP A 29 -1.36 3.99 10.91
CA ASP A 29 -1.56 4.89 12.05
C ASP A 29 -2.26 6.16 11.56
N LYS A 30 -3.11 6.76 12.40
CA LYS A 30 -3.83 7.99 12.04
C LYS A 30 -2.92 9.18 11.78
N GLY A 31 -1.71 9.14 12.32
CA GLY A 31 -0.69 10.15 12.08
C GLY A 31 0.26 9.78 10.94
N VAL A 32 -0.08 8.79 10.12
CA VAL A 32 0.80 8.30 9.05
C VAL A 32 1.20 9.43 8.09
N LYS A 33 2.48 9.46 7.77
CA LYS A 33 2.99 10.31 6.68
C LYS A 33 2.91 9.49 5.39
N TYR A 34 1.88 9.77 4.59
CA TYR A 34 1.50 8.94 3.44
C TYR A 34 1.81 9.64 2.13
N TYR A 35 2.81 9.11 1.40
CA TYR A 35 3.19 9.59 0.08
C TYR A 35 2.59 8.66 -0.98
N GLU A 36 1.61 9.15 -1.73
CA GLU A 36 1.01 8.44 -2.85
C GLU A 36 2.03 8.16 -3.96
N ASN A 37 2.97 9.08 -4.14
CA ASN A 37 4.07 8.99 -5.09
C ASN A 37 5.28 9.77 -4.56
N PRO A 38 6.47 9.59 -5.14
CA PRO A 38 7.68 10.22 -4.59
C PRO A 38 7.83 11.71 -4.90
N ILE A 39 7.01 12.25 -5.79
CA ILE A 39 7.15 13.63 -6.27
C ILE A 39 6.28 14.59 -5.47
N ASP A 40 5.04 14.18 -5.18
CA ASP A 40 4.07 15.04 -4.52
C ASP A 40 4.29 15.10 -3.02
N GLU A 41 3.73 16.14 -2.40
CA GLU A 41 3.66 16.24 -0.95
C GLU A 41 2.86 15.07 -0.37
N PRO A 42 3.11 14.66 0.88
CA PRO A 42 2.31 13.62 1.52
C PRO A 42 0.87 14.10 1.72
N CYS A 43 -0.05 13.17 1.88
CA CYS A 43 -1.41 13.49 2.29
C CYS A 43 -1.38 14.32 3.57
N LYS A 44 -2.12 15.42 3.59
CA LYS A 44 -2.11 16.37 4.72
C LYS A 44 -2.82 15.83 5.94
N THR A 45 -3.86 15.01 5.74
CA THR A 45 -4.70 14.48 6.79
C THR A 45 -5.00 13.02 6.55
N PHE A 46 -5.40 12.31 7.59
CA PHE A 46 -5.86 10.92 7.44
C PHE A 46 -7.14 10.86 6.60
N GLU A 47 -7.96 11.88 6.63
CA GLU A 47 -9.13 12.02 5.77
C GLU A 47 -8.77 11.94 4.28
N ASP A 48 -7.67 12.56 3.89
CA ASP A 48 -7.17 12.49 2.51
C ASP A 48 -6.80 11.05 2.13
N VAL A 49 -6.21 10.31 3.04
CA VAL A 49 -5.88 8.89 2.83
C VAL A 49 -7.15 8.06 2.66
N ILE A 50 -8.15 8.30 3.49
CA ILE A 50 -9.46 7.64 3.40
C ILE A 50 -10.09 7.88 2.03
N ASN A 51 -10.11 9.13 1.59
CA ASN A 51 -10.69 9.49 0.29
C ASN A 51 -9.98 8.81 -0.87
N LEU A 52 -8.67 8.70 -0.78
CA LEU A 52 -7.86 8.02 -1.79
C LEU A 52 -8.26 6.54 -1.90
N TRP A 53 -8.37 5.83 -0.78
CA TRP A 53 -8.73 4.42 -0.77
C TRP A 53 -10.18 4.16 -1.16
N ASN A 54 -11.09 5.10 -0.89
CA ASN A 54 -12.48 5.00 -1.38
C ASN A 54 -12.54 4.94 -2.90
N VAL A 55 -11.70 5.75 -3.58
CA VAL A 55 -11.61 5.74 -5.05
C VAL A 55 -11.02 4.42 -5.56
N VAL A 56 -10.00 3.90 -4.88
CA VAL A 56 -9.36 2.63 -5.25
C VAL A 56 -10.37 1.49 -5.29
N ALA A 57 -11.27 1.41 -4.30
CA ALA A 57 -12.24 0.33 -4.22
C ALA A 57 -13.21 0.29 -5.41
N ASP A 58 -13.48 1.44 -6.04
CA ASP A 58 -14.50 1.55 -7.08
C ASP A 58 -13.97 1.38 -8.50
N ASN A 59 -12.66 1.46 -8.71
CA ASN A 59 -12.11 1.55 -10.06
C ASN A 59 -11.28 0.36 -10.51
N GLN A 60 -11.19 -0.71 -9.73
CA GLN A 60 -10.39 -1.88 -10.07
C GLN A 60 -11.00 -3.18 -9.58
N LYS A 61 -10.62 -4.29 -10.22
CA LYS A 61 -11.09 -5.64 -9.90
C LYS A 61 -10.04 -6.66 -10.33
N ASP A 62 -10.27 -7.94 -10.01
CA ASP A 62 -9.44 -9.07 -10.43
C ASP A 62 -7.97 -8.84 -10.08
N ILE A 63 -7.72 -8.53 -8.81
CA ILE A 63 -6.39 -8.18 -8.31
C ILE A 63 -5.66 -9.43 -7.87
N ASP A 64 -4.42 -9.58 -8.36
CA ASP A 64 -3.47 -10.56 -7.86
C ASP A 64 -2.16 -9.85 -7.53
N TYR A 65 -1.42 -10.38 -6.57
CA TYR A 65 -0.19 -9.75 -6.14
C TYR A 65 0.84 -10.76 -5.66
N LYS A 66 2.07 -10.30 -5.61
CA LYS A 66 3.17 -10.95 -4.90
C LYS A 66 4.10 -9.87 -4.37
N TYR A 67 4.90 -10.19 -3.38
CA TYR A 67 5.86 -9.24 -2.83
C TYR A 67 7.09 -9.95 -2.28
N GLU A 68 8.14 -9.16 -2.11
CA GLU A 68 9.39 -9.58 -1.51
C GLU A 68 9.90 -8.46 -0.61
N ILE A 69 10.30 -8.79 0.61
CA ILE A 69 10.99 -7.83 1.47
C ILE A 69 12.45 -7.80 1.04
N VAL A 70 12.86 -6.65 0.49
CA VAL A 70 14.18 -6.48 -0.12
C VAL A 70 15.25 -6.21 0.93
N ALA A 71 14.93 -5.35 1.89
CA ALA A 71 15.85 -4.96 2.96
C ALA A 71 15.06 -4.35 4.11
N TYR A 72 15.62 -4.43 5.30
CA TYR A 72 14.99 -3.84 6.48
C TYR A 72 16.00 -3.61 7.60
N ASN A 73 15.62 -2.72 8.50
CA ASN A 73 16.28 -2.54 9.80
C ASN A 73 15.20 -2.22 10.84
N ASP A 74 15.58 -1.71 12.01
CA ASP A 74 14.62 -1.40 13.07
C ASP A 74 13.66 -0.28 12.69
N ASP A 75 14.06 0.60 11.78
CA ASP A 75 13.32 1.84 11.48
C ASP A 75 12.57 1.80 10.17
N ILE A 76 13.09 1.11 9.16
CA ILE A 76 12.47 1.09 7.82
C ILE A 76 12.50 -0.31 7.20
N CYS A 77 11.55 -0.52 6.29
CA CYS A 77 11.48 -1.72 5.47
C CYS A 77 11.23 -1.32 4.02
N ILE A 78 11.94 -1.97 3.11
CA ILE A 78 11.80 -1.79 1.67
C ILE A 78 11.17 -3.04 1.10
N ILE A 79 10.07 -2.89 0.40
CA ILE A 79 9.26 -3.99 -0.13
C ILE A 79 9.10 -3.80 -1.62
N ASN A 80 9.49 -4.80 -2.41
CA ASN A 80 9.15 -4.84 -3.83
C ASN A 80 7.86 -5.64 -3.99
N TRP A 81 6.88 -5.06 -4.67
CA TRP A 81 5.60 -5.71 -4.89
C TRP A 81 5.22 -5.64 -6.35
N GLN A 82 4.54 -6.69 -6.83
CA GLN A 82 3.96 -6.74 -8.17
C GLN A 82 2.48 -7.00 -8.05
N MET A 83 1.73 -6.42 -8.98
CA MET A 83 0.28 -6.58 -9.01
C MET A 83 -0.22 -6.64 -10.44
N THR A 84 -1.21 -7.48 -10.66
CA THR A 84 -2.05 -7.43 -11.87
C THR A 84 -3.45 -7.04 -11.45
N ARG A 85 -4.09 -6.22 -12.25
CA ARG A 85 -5.47 -5.78 -11.99
C ARG A 85 -6.18 -5.45 -13.27
N THR A 86 -7.51 -5.38 -13.20
CA THR A 86 -8.34 -4.92 -14.31
C THR A 86 -9.04 -3.63 -13.88
N MET A 87 -8.96 -2.60 -14.72
CA MET A 87 -9.66 -1.34 -14.48
C MET A 87 -11.13 -1.51 -14.86
N THR A 88 -12.05 -1.16 -13.96
CA THR A 88 -13.49 -1.40 -14.15
C THR A 88 -14.08 -0.51 -15.24
N ALA A 89 -13.52 0.68 -15.47
CA ALA A 89 -14.06 1.64 -16.42
C ALA A 89 -14.04 1.16 -17.88
N ASN A 90 -13.05 0.35 -18.25
CA ASN A 90 -12.84 -0.05 -19.65
C ASN A 90 -12.31 -1.47 -19.81
N ASP A 91 -12.33 -2.27 -18.73
CA ASP A 91 -11.79 -3.65 -18.69
C ASP A 91 -10.33 -3.75 -19.13
N THR A 92 -9.55 -2.69 -18.97
CA THR A 92 -8.13 -2.69 -19.29
C THR A 92 -7.34 -3.40 -18.21
N LYS A 93 -6.53 -4.37 -18.60
CA LYS A 93 -5.61 -5.05 -17.69
C LYS A 93 -4.34 -4.25 -17.50
N GLN A 94 -3.88 -4.19 -16.27
CA GLN A 94 -2.64 -3.49 -15.92
C GLN A 94 -1.70 -4.41 -15.13
N GLU A 95 -0.40 -4.22 -15.38
CA GLU A 95 0.66 -4.80 -14.57
C GLU A 95 1.37 -3.67 -13.85
N ILE A 96 1.64 -3.86 -12.56
CA ILE A 96 2.32 -2.87 -11.74
C ILE A 96 3.53 -3.52 -11.08
N ASP A 97 4.65 -2.81 -11.06
CA ASP A 97 5.82 -3.16 -10.25
C ASP A 97 6.17 -1.94 -9.42
N GLY A 98 6.29 -2.13 -8.12
CA GLY A 98 6.49 -1.02 -7.21
C GLY A 98 7.38 -1.32 -6.02
N ILE A 99 7.71 -0.24 -5.34
CA ILE A 99 8.47 -0.28 -4.07
C ILE A 99 7.66 0.47 -3.04
N PHE A 100 7.52 -0.12 -1.85
CA PHE A 100 7.10 0.57 -0.65
C PHE A 100 8.31 0.78 0.26
N GLN A 101 8.41 1.97 0.80
CA GLN A 101 9.25 2.25 1.98
C GLN A 101 8.32 2.52 3.14
N ILE A 102 8.42 1.73 4.20
CA ILE A 102 7.54 1.87 5.35
C ILE A 102 8.31 1.91 6.66
N SER A 103 7.66 2.52 7.66
CA SER A 103 8.05 2.42 9.07
C SER A 103 6.82 1.99 9.86
N LEU A 104 7.02 1.15 10.87
CA LEU A 104 5.95 0.66 11.73
C LEU A 104 6.19 1.11 13.18
N ASN A 105 5.11 1.40 13.90
CA ASN A 105 5.18 1.67 15.33
C ASN A 105 5.13 0.36 16.14
N GLU A 106 5.11 0.47 17.46
CA GLU A 106 5.08 -0.68 18.36
C GLU A 106 3.82 -1.54 18.19
N ASP A 107 2.72 -0.92 17.77
CA ASP A 107 1.45 -1.61 17.53
C ASP A 107 1.40 -2.28 16.15
N GLY A 108 2.47 -2.17 15.37
CA GLY A 108 2.53 -2.76 14.05
C GLY A 108 1.79 -1.96 12.98
N LYS A 109 1.40 -0.71 13.27
CA LYS A 109 0.76 0.18 12.32
C LYS A 109 1.78 1.04 11.60
N CYS A 110 1.52 1.34 10.34
CA CYS A 110 2.42 2.12 9.49
C CYS A 110 2.36 3.59 9.84
N THR A 111 3.52 4.17 10.16
CA THR A 111 3.67 5.60 10.49
C THR A 111 4.27 6.40 9.36
N TYR A 112 4.92 5.74 8.42
CA TYR A 112 5.51 6.34 7.23
C TYR A 112 5.29 5.39 6.08
N PHE A 113 4.73 5.89 4.98
CA PHE A 113 4.44 5.13 3.77
C PHE A 113 4.82 5.97 2.57
N LYS A 114 5.68 5.42 1.72
CA LYS A 114 6.03 6.06 0.46
C LYS A 114 6.13 5.00 -0.62
N GLN A 115 5.54 5.29 -1.78
CA GLN A 115 5.59 4.33 -2.87
C GLN A 115 6.15 4.92 -4.15
N TRP A 116 6.80 4.06 -4.88
CA TRP A 116 7.22 4.27 -6.26
C TRP A 116 6.60 3.16 -7.08
N ARG A 117 6.08 3.45 -8.24
CA ARG A 117 5.53 2.39 -9.07
C ARG A 117 5.63 2.70 -10.55
N PHE A 118 5.75 1.64 -11.33
CA PHE A 118 5.64 1.64 -12.77
C PHE A 118 4.43 0.81 -13.17
N THR A 119 3.59 1.35 -14.03
CA THR A 119 2.35 0.70 -14.49
C THR A 119 2.35 0.59 -16.00
N ARG A 120 1.98 -0.59 -16.50
CA ARG A 120 1.81 -0.78 -17.95
C ARG A 120 0.59 -1.63 -18.27
#